data_4b1bb9da1c86a4243e230ebc708e1225
#
_entry.id   4b1bb9da1c86a4243e230ebc708e1225
#
_cell.length_a   1.000
_cell.length_b   1.000
_cell.length_c   1.000
_cell.angle_alpha   90.00
_cell.angle_beta   90.00
_cell.angle_gamma   90.00
#
_symmetry.space_group_name_H-M   'P 1'
#
loop_
_entity.id
_entity.type
_entity.pdbx_description
1 polymer ?
#
loop_
_entity_poly.entity_id
_entity_poly.type
_entity_poly.pdbx_seq_one_letter_code
_entity_poly.pdbx_strand_id
1 'polypeptide(L)'
;MNELLKFTPWQNTDTLVSLGCGSGWWEINAVIHRPAKELILIDQDFSALNDQEISESISYFENTINKKNTTNIRFKNDDVHTLTLESETADLVLIFNALHEFKEIPLVLKEAFRILKKEGHLFIEEEVSFTTPLIHEGCGKKLFFTEELIDLLSQSGFEMVDKIQKDPKAFYLLFKKK
;
A
#
# COMPACT_ATOMS: atom_id res chain seq x y z
N MET A 1 -11.59 0.99 -7.75
CA MET A 1 -11.43 -0.45 -7.43
C MET A 1 -11.09 -1.31 -8.65
N ASN A 2 -11.89 -1.35 -9.72
CA ASN A 2 -11.63 -2.25 -10.87
C ASN A 2 -10.26 -2.04 -11.53
N GLU A 3 -9.77 -0.82 -11.63
CA GLU A 3 -8.44 -0.52 -12.20
C GLU A 3 -7.32 -1.00 -11.29
N LEU A 4 -7.43 -0.75 -9.98
CA LEU A 4 -6.50 -1.29 -8.99
C LEU A 4 -6.36 -2.81 -9.11
N LEU A 5 -7.50 -3.52 -9.17
CA LEU A 5 -7.50 -4.97 -9.26
C LEU A 5 -6.92 -5.52 -10.56
N LYS A 6 -7.02 -4.78 -11.66
CA LYS A 6 -6.39 -5.15 -12.93
C LYS A 6 -4.88 -4.90 -12.92
N PHE A 7 -4.48 -3.84 -12.24
CA PHE A 7 -3.10 -3.39 -12.21
C PHE A 7 -2.22 -4.18 -11.23
N THR A 8 -2.79 -4.68 -10.14
CA THR A 8 -2.07 -5.41 -9.10
C THR A 8 -2.09 -6.92 -9.34
N PRO A 9 -0.95 -7.63 -9.18
CA PRO A 9 -0.82 -9.02 -9.62
C PRO A 9 -1.19 -10.10 -8.58
N TRP A 10 -1.69 -9.74 -7.38
CA TRP A 10 -1.87 -10.75 -6.31
C TRP A 10 -2.88 -11.85 -6.63
N GLN A 11 -2.69 -13.01 -6.00
CA GLN A 11 -3.52 -14.21 -6.08
C GLN A 11 -4.15 -14.49 -4.70
N ASN A 12 -5.10 -15.42 -4.66
CA ASN A 12 -5.76 -15.84 -3.42
C ASN A 12 -4.83 -16.60 -2.44
N THR A 13 -3.64 -16.96 -2.87
CA THR A 13 -2.60 -17.62 -2.06
C THR A 13 -1.61 -16.65 -1.45
N ASP A 14 -1.67 -15.38 -1.82
CA ASP A 14 -0.64 -14.39 -1.50
C ASP A 14 -0.88 -13.72 -0.14
N THR A 15 0.21 -13.32 0.49
CA THR A 15 0.24 -12.45 1.65
C THR A 15 0.49 -11.02 1.21
N LEU A 16 -0.45 -10.13 1.52
CA LEU A 16 -0.36 -8.70 1.27
C LEU A 16 0.02 -7.97 2.55
N VAL A 17 0.88 -6.97 2.46
CA VAL A 17 1.23 -6.07 3.59
C VAL A 17 1.01 -4.65 3.14
N SER A 18 0.18 -3.88 3.86
CA SER A 18 -0.01 -2.46 3.59
C SER A 18 0.70 -1.61 4.63
N LEU A 19 1.48 -0.62 4.18
CA LEU A 19 2.27 0.28 5.00
C LEU A 19 1.63 1.68 5.02
N GLY A 20 1.35 2.21 6.22
CA GLY A 20 0.66 3.48 6.40
C GLY A 20 -0.79 3.41 5.95
N CYS A 21 -1.48 2.34 6.31
CA CYS A 21 -2.82 2.04 5.80
C CYS A 21 -3.96 2.85 6.44
N GLY A 22 -3.67 3.68 7.46
CA GLY A 22 -4.72 4.31 8.26
C GLY A 22 -5.68 3.26 8.81
N SER A 23 -6.98 3.37 8.53
CA SER A 23 -7.98 2.37 8.95
C SER A 23 -8.01 1.09 8.11
N GLY A 24 -7.20 0.98 7.06
CA GLY A 24 -7.22 -0.16 6.13
C GLY A 24 -8.44 -0.18 5.18
N TRP A 25 -9.16 0.92 5.06
CA TRP A 25 -10.41 1.02 4.30
C TRP A 25 -10.26 0.57 2.84
N TRP A 26 -9.22 1.02 2.15
CA TRP A 26 -9.01 0.69 0.74
C TRP A 26 -8.58 -0.75 0.54
N GLU A 27 -7.72 -1.25 1.41
CA GLU A 27 -7.20 -2.61 1.38
C GLU A 27 -8.30 -3.64 1.68
N ILE A 28 -9.12 -3.38 2.70
CA ILE A 28 -10.26 -4.24 3.06
C ILE A 28 -11.25 -4.31 1.90
N ASN A 29 -11.60 -3.16 1.30
CA ASN A 29 -12.43 -3.13 0.10
C ASN A 29 -11.81 -3.98 -1.02
N ALA A 30 -10.52 -3.84 -1.27
CA ALA A 30 -9.83 -4.54 -2.34
C ALA A 30 -9.85 -6.07 -2.13
N VAL A 31 -9.55 -6.57 -0.92
CA VAL A 31 -9.52 -8.01 -0.66
C VAL A 31 -10.91 -8.65 -0.58
N ILE A 32 -11.96 -7.89 -0.32
CA ILE A 32 -13.34 -8.40 -0.46
C ILE A 32 -13.70 -8.59 -1.93
N HIS A 33 -13.27 -7.70 -2.81
CA HIS A 33 -13.45 -7.87 -4.26
C HIS A 33 -12.63 -9.04 -4.81
N ARG A 34 -11.33 -9.11 -4.49
CA ARG A 34 -10.40 -10.18 -4.89
C ARG A 34 -9.65 -10.69 -3.66
N PRO A 35 -10.05 -11.85 -3.09
CA PRO A 35 -9.44 -12.38 -1.89
C PRO A 35 -7.94 -12.64 -2.03
N ALA A 36 -7.22 -12.49 -0.93
CA ALA A 36 -5.87 -12.95 -0.71
C ALA A 36 -5.87 -14.03 0.39
N LYS A 37 -4.75 -14.71 0.60
CA LYS A 37 -4.57 -15.59 1.76
C LYS A 37 -4.61 -14.78 3.05
N GLU A 38 -3.84 -13.69 3.06
CA GLU A 38 -3.67 -12.84 4.22
C GLU A 38 -3.45 -11.38 3.82
N LEU A 39 -4.02 -10.46 4.60
CA LEU A 39 -3.77 -9.04 4.55
C LEU A 39 -3.26 -8.59 5.92
N ILE A 40 -2.06 -8.01 5.96
CA ILE A 40 -1.47 -7.41 7.16
C ILE A 40 -1.47 -5.91 7.00
N LEU A 41 -2.25 -5.23 7.82
CA LEU A 41 -2.37 -3.78 7.86
C LEU A 41 -1.38 -3.21 8.87
N ILE A 42 -0.57 -2.23 8.46
CA ILE A 42 0.45 -1.58 9.32
C ILE A 42 0.18 -0.08 9.36
N ASP A 43 -0.06 0.41 10.56
CA ASP A 43 -0.08 1.84 10.86
C ASP A 43 0.28 2.07 12.32
N GLN A 44 0.95 3.18 12.63
CA GLN A 44 1.30 3.52 14.01
C GLN A 44 0.14 4.18 14.77
N ASP A 45 -0.89 4.66 14.07
CA ASP A 45 -2.06 5.30 14.67
C ASP A 45 -3.08 4.26 15.12
N PHE A 46 -3.01 3.87 16.40
CA PHE A 46 -3.97 2.94 17.00
C PHE A 46 -5.41 3.51 17.12
N SER A 47 -5.60 4.80 16.93
CA SER A 47 -6.95 5.38 16.88
C SER A 47 -7.62 5.12 15.53
N ALA A 48 -6.84 5.06 14.45
CA ALA A 48 -7.32 4.74 13.11
C ALA A 48 -7.31 3.22 12.84
N LEU A 49 -6.32 2.48 13.35
CA LEU A 49 -6.14 1.05 13.10
C LEU A 49 -6.36 0.23 14.37
N ASN A 50 -7.56 -0.34 14.51
CA ASN A 50 -7.98 -1.16 15.64
C ASN A 50 -9.07 -2.16 15.25
N ASP A 51 -9.41 -3.10 16.14
CA ASP A 51 -10.40 -4.15 15.89
C ASP A 51 -11.78 -3.60 15.50
N GLN A 52 -12.20 -2.49 16.10
CA GLN A 52 -13.51 -1.90 15.83
C GLN A 52 -13.56 -1.36 14.39
N GLU A 53 -12.61 -0.53 13.99
CA GLU A 53 -12.53 0.07 12.65
C GLU A 53 -12.46 -1.01 11.56
N ILE A 54 -11.65 -2.05 11.78
CA ILE A 54 -11.53 -3.18 10.85
C ILE A 54 -12.86 -3.93 10.72
N SER A 55 -13.50 -4.24 11.85
CA SER A 55 -14.79 -4.96 11.87
C SER A 55 -15.90 -4.16 11.18
N GLU A 56 -15.95 -2.86 11.42
CA GLU A 56 -16.93 -1.96 10.79
C GLU A 56 -16.68 -1.85 9.27
N SER A 57 -15.42 -1.71 8.85
CA SER A 57 -15.05 -1.68 7.44
C SER A 57 -15.40 -2.97 6.71
N ILE A 58 -15.08 -4.13 7.30
CA ILE A 58 -15.45 -5.44 6.74
C ILE A 58 -16.97 -5.52 6.59
N SER A 59 -17.72 -5.22 7.66
CA SER A 59 -19.19 -5.29 7.66
C SER A 59 -19.81 -4.38 6.61
N TYR A 60 -19.28 -3.16 6.48
CA TYR A 60 -19.73 -2.20 5.47
C TYR A 60 -19.53 -2.73 4.05
N PHE A 61 -18.33 -3.20 3.72
CA PHE A 61 -18.03 -3.67 2.37
C PHE A 61 -18.70 -5.00 2.04
N GLU A 62 -18.81 -5.93 2.99
CA GLU A 62 -19.57 -7.17 2.78
C GLU A 62 -21.01 -6.88 2.37
N ASN A 63 -21.65 -5.94 3.06
CA ASN A 63 -23.02 -5.54 2.76
C ASN A 63 -23.14 -4.77 1.44
N THR A 64 -22.21 -3.84 1.17
CA THR A 64 -22.24 -2.99 -0.02
C THR A 64 -21.93 -3.78 -1.29
N ILE A 65 -20.98 -4.72 -1.22
CA ILE A 65 -20.54 -5.52 -2.35
C ILE A 65 -21.38 -6.81 -2.48
N ASN A 66 -22.12 -7.17 -1.44
CA ASN A 66 -22.85 -8.43 -1.30
C ASN A 66 -21.93 -9.66 -1.44
N LYS A 67 -20.77 -9.60 -0.78
CA LYS A 67 -19.74 -10.65 -0.82
C LYS A 67 -19.07 -10.79 0.54
N LYS A 68 -18.91 -12.04 1.03
CA LYS A 68 -18.24 -12.29 2.31
C LYS A 68 -16.72 -12.19 2.19
N ASN A 69 -16.10 -11.59 3.21
CA ASN A 69 -14.65 -11.63 3.35
C ASN A 69 -14.17 -13.07 3.61
N THR A 70 -13.16 -13.49 2.87
CA THR A 70 -12.49 -14.77 3.05
C THR A 70 -10.98 -14.63 3.25
N THR A 71 -10.49 -13.39 3.26
CA THR A 71 -9.08 -13.05 3.53
C THR A 71 -8.85 -13.03 5.04
N ASN A 72 -7.77 -13.64 5.53
CA ASN A 72 -7.33 -13.45 6.90
C ASN A 72 -6.77 -12.05 7.07
N ILE A 73 -7.48 -11.17 7.78
CA ILE A 73 -7.06 -9.78 8.01
C ILE A 73 -6.46 -9.67 9.40
N ARG A 74 -5.22 -9.21 9.47
CA ARG A 74 -4.51 -8.88 10.71
C ARG A 74 -4.02 -7.44 10.66
N PHE A 75 -3.76 -6.85 11.81
CA PHE A 75 -3.12 -5.55 11.89
C PHE A 75 -2.00 -5.51 12.94
N LYS A 76 -1.11 -4.53 12.77
CA LYS A 76 -0.08 -4.18 13.76
C LYS A 76 0.06 -2.68 13.83
N ASN A 77 0.03 -2.14 15.03
CA ASN A 77 0.42 -0.74 15.27
C ASN A 77 1.95 -0.68 15.36
N ASP A 78 2.61 -0.64 14.22
CA ASP A 78 4.05 -0.79 14.04
C ASP A 78 4.62 0.43 13.31
N ASP A 79 5.89 0.74 13.54
CA ASP A 79 6.59 1.80 12.83
C ASP A 79 7.09 1.27 11.48
N VAL A 80 6.65 1.89 10.37
CA VAL A 80 7.05 1.51 9.01
C VAL A 80 8.55 1.62 8.74
N HIS A 81 9.31 2.34 9.60
CA HIS A 81 10.76 2.46 9.50
C HIS A 81 11.52 1.28 10.12
N THR A 82 10.85 0.50 10.99
CA THR A 82 11.45 -0.61 11.77
C THR A 82 10.43 -1.71 12.02
N LEU A 83 9.97 -2.36 10.94
CA LEU A 83 8.91 -3.35 11.01
C LEU A 83 9.31 -4.58 11.83
N THR A 84 8.38 -5.04 12.68
CA THR A 84 8.54 -6.30 13.42
C THR A 84 8.21 -7.56 12.59
N LEU A 85 7.85 -7.40 11.32
CA LEU A 85 7.65 -8.51 10.38
C LEU A 85 8.98 -9.14 9.99
N GLU A 86 8.97 -10.45 9.80
CA GLU A 86 10.13 -11.18 9.29
C GLU A 86 10.43 -10.82 7.82
N SER A 87 11.67 -11.05 7.40
CA SER A 87 12.04 -10.93 5.99
C SER A 87 11.27 -11.92 5.14
N GLU A 88 11.02 -11.56 3.89
CA GLU A 88 10.35 -12.42 2.91
C GLU A 88 8.96 -12.92 3.34
N THR A 89 8.20 -12.08 4.05
CA THR A 89 6.82 -12.35 4.47
C THR A 89 5.81 -12.08 3.36
N ALA A 90 5.98 -10.97 2.62
CA ALA A 90 4.99 -10.43 1.69
C ALA A 90 5.23 -10.87 0.24
N ASP A 91 4.17 -11.25 -0.45
CA ASP A 91 4.16 -11.40 -1.92
C ASP A 91 3.95 -10.03 -2.58
N LEU A 92 3.16 -9.17 -1.94
CA LEU A 92 2.90 -7.80 -2.40
C LEU A 92 2.90 -6.84 -1.19
N VAL A 93 3.65 -5.76 -1.29
CA VAL A 93 3.56 -4.61 -0.39
C VAL A 93 2.72 -3.53 -1.06
N LEU A 94 1.82 -2.91 -0.30
CA LEU A 94 0.91 -1.85 -0.73
C LEU A 94 1.23 -0.57 0.02
N ILE A 95 1.23 0.57 -0.67
CA ILE A 95 1.27 1.92 -0.09
C ILE A 95 0.22 2.76 -0.81
N PHE A 96 -0.84 3.15 -0.11
CA PHE A 96 -1.92 3.95 -0.66
C PHE A 96 -1.84 5.39 -0.16
N ASN A 97 -1.35 6.29 -1.01
CA ASN A 97 -1.28 7.74 -0.79
C ASN A 97 -0.68 8.12 0.58
N ALA A 98 0.35 7.40 1.00
CA ALA A 98 0.98 7.53 2.30
C ALA A 98 2.49 7.80 2.22
N LEU A 99 3.13 7.54 1.08
CA LEU A 99 4.59 7.61 0.97
C LEU A 99 5.12 9.03 1.24
N HIS A 100 4.42 10.07 0.77
CA HIS A 100 4.78 11.47 1.01
C HIS A 100 4.66 11.90 2.49
N GLU A 101 3.96 11.12 3.31
CA GLU A 101 3.80 11.39 4.74
C GLU A 101 4.95 10.85 5.59
N PHE A 102 5.67 9.84 5.10
CA PHE A 102 6.78 9.22 5.82
C PHE A 102 7.98 10.16 5.94
N LYS A 103 8.68 10.13 7.09
CA LYS A 103 9.83 11.00 7.34
C LYS A 103 11.10 10.51 6.63
N GLU A 104 11.51 9.30 6.91
CA GLU A 104 12.75 8.67 6.42
C GLU A 104 12.41 7.63 5.34
N ILE A 105 11.90 8.10 4.20
CA ILE A 105 11.43 7.24 3.10
C ILE A 105 12.43 6.15 2.71
N PRO A 106 13.76 6.41 2.62
CA PRO A 106 14.73 5.34 2.33
C PRO A 106 14.70 4.18 3.34
N LEU A 107 14.39 4.44 4.62
CA LEU A 107 14.24 3.37 5.63
C LEU A 107 12.96 2.58 5.40
N VAL A 108 11.85 3.24 5.08
CA VAL A 108 10.58 2.57 4.72
C VAL A 108 10.75 1.68 3.50
N LEU A 109 11.40 2.18 2.45
CA LEU A 109 11.65 1.39 1.24
C LEU A 109 12.61 0.22 1.49
N LYS A 110 13.60 0.39 2.38
CA LYS A 110 14.47 -0.70 2.84
C LYS A 110 13.68 -1.79 3.58
N GLU A 111 12.76 -1.40 4.46
CA GLU A 111 11.88 -2.35 5.15
C GLU A 111 10.90 -3.03 4.19
N ALA A 112 10.27 -2.28 3.28
CA ALA A 112 9.44 -2.85 2.22
C ALA A 112 10.22 -3.88 1.38
N PHE A 113 11.46 -3.55 1.01
CA PHE A 113 12.35 -4.47 0.29
C PHE A 113 12.69 -5.71 1.12
N ARG A 114 12.97 -5.55 2.42
CA ARG A 114 13.31 -6.65 3.32
C ARG A 114 12.17 -7.65 3.49
N ILE A 115 10.94 -7.13 3.71
CA ILE A 115 9.76 -7.99 3.94
C ILE A 115 9.20 -8.62 2.66
N LEU A 116 9.50 -8.07 1.49
CA LEU A 116 9.10 -8.67 0.22
C LEU A 116 9.88 -9.96 -0.04
N LYS A 117 9.17 -11.01 -0.45
CA LYS A 117 9.75 -12.23 -0.99
C LYS A 117 10.56 -11.94 -2.24
N LYS A 118 11.41 -12.88 -2.63
CA LYS A 118 12.03 -12.87 -3.95
C LYS A 118 10.94 -12.83 -5.02
N GLU A 119 11.10 -11.97 -6.04
CA GLU A 119 10.09 -11.73 -7.09
C GLU A 119 8.81 -11.05 -6.60
N GLY A 120 8.73 -10.66 -5.33
CA GLY A 120 7.60 -9.91 -4.76
C GLY A 120 7.47 -8.51 -5.37
N HIS A 121 6.27 -7.94 -5.27
CA HIS A 121 5.94 -6.66 -5.87
C HIS A 121 5.68 -5.58 -4.82
N LEU A 122 6.00 -4.34 -5.18
CA LEU A 122 5.62 -3.14 -4.44
C LEU A 122 4.64 -2.35 -5.31
N PHE A 123 3.43 -2.16 -4.81
CA PHE A 123 2.43 -1.29 -5.41
C PHE A 123 2.36 0.02 -4.64
N ILE A 124 2.33 1.13 -5.37
CA ILE A 124 2.16 2.46 -4.80
C ILE A 124 1.04 3.18 -5.54
N GLU A 125 0.07 3.70 -4.81
CA GLU A 125 -0.80 4.77 -5.23
C GLU A 125 -0.30 6.05 -4.60
N GLU A 126 -0.03 7.11 -5.40
CA GLU A 126 0.49 8.36 -4.87
C GLU A 126 -0.02 9.56 -5.66
N GLU A 127 -0.44 10.61 -4.94
CA GLU A 127 -0.60 11.92 -5.54
C GLU A 127 0.77 12.52 -5.87
N VAL A 128 0.88 13.20 -7.01
CA VAL A 128 2.16 13.69 -7.51
C VAL A 128 2.08 15.12 -8.04
N SER A 129 3.22 15.78 -8.04
CA SER A 129 3.44 17.02 -8.78
C SER A 129 3.76 16.71 -10.24
N PHE A 130 3.20 17.46 -11.19
CA PHE A 130 3.49 17.30 -12.62
C PHE A 130 4.52 18.29 -13.14
N THR A 131 4.18 19.57 -13.15
CA THR A 131 5.02 20.65 -13.70
C THR A 131 5.47 21.64 -12.64
N THR A 132 4.68 21.83 -11.60
CA THR A 132 4.96 22.72 -10.48
C THR A 132 4.86 21.96 -9.17
N PRO A 133 5.69 22.29 -8.16
CA PRO A 133 5.59 21.67 -6.85
C PRO A 133 4.20 21.88 -6.25
N LEU A 134 3.57 20.78 -5.82
CA LEU A 134 2.28 20.79 -5.15
C LEU A 134 2.45 20.37 -3.68
N ILE A 135 1.52 20.83 -2.88
CA ILE A 135 1.38 20.46 -1.47
C ILE A 135 0.09 19.67 -1.34
N HIS A 136 0.16 18.53 -0.69
CA HIS A 136 -1.02 17.71 -0.41
C HIS A 136 -1.98 18.47 0.51
N GLU A 137 -3.25 18.59 0.11
CA GLU A 137 -4.24 19.42 0.80
C GLU A 137 -4.57 18.92 2.21
N GLY A 138 -4.51 17.61 2.44
CA GLY A 138 -4.88 16.99 3.72
C GLY A 138 -3.77 17.08 4.78
N CYS A 139 -2.52 16.76 4.42
CA CYS A 139 -1.40 16.67 5.38
C CYS A 139 -0.39 17.82 5.30
N GLY A 140 -0.48 18.70 4.28
CA GLY A 140 0.45 19.82 4.08
C GLY A 140 1.87 19.42 3.65
N LYS A 141 2.08 18.17 3.24
CA LYS A 141 3.37 17.68 2.76
C LYS A 141 3.58 18.01 1.29
N LYS A 142 4.85 18.22 0.90
CA LYS A 142 5.23 18.35 -0.50
C LYS A 142 5.06 17.02 -1.22
N LEU A 143 4.38 17.04 -2.37
CA LEU A 143 4.23 15.88 -3.24
C LEU A 143 5.48 15.69 -4.11
N PHE A 144 5.82 14.44 -4.41
CA PHE A 144 6.89 14.08 -5.33
C PHE A 144 6.58 14.50 -6.75
N PHE A 145 7.60 14.83 -7.53
CA PHE A 145 7.47 14.68 -8.97
C PHE A 145 7.52 13.19 -9.35
N THR A 146 6.81 12.81 -10.40
CA THR A 146 6.72 11.40 -10.81
C THR A 146 8.10 10.78 -11.05
N GLU A 147 8.99 11.49 -11.71
CA GLU A 147 10.35 11.00 -12.01
C GLU A 147 11.21 10.90 -10.74
N GLU A 148 11.10 11.87 -9.81
CA GLU A 148 11.74 11.82 -8.49
C GLU A 148 11.35 10.54 -7.73
N LEU A 149 10.06 10.20 -7.75
CA LEU A 149 9.54 9.02 -7.09
C LEU A 149 10.07 7.73 -7.75
N ILE A 150 10.06 7.66 -9.06
CA ILE A 150 10.59 6.50 -9.82
C ILE A 150 12.09 6.30 -9.55
N ASP A 151 12.86 7.39 -9.56
CA ASP A 151 14.31 7.34 -9.28
C ASP A 151 14.60 6.87 -7.86
N LEU A 152 13.86 7.38 -6.88
CA LEU A 152 13.98 6.98 -5.47
C LEU A 152 13.73 5.47 -5.29
N LEU A 153 12.70 4.94 -5.91
CA LEU A 153 12.36 3.52 -5.85
C LEU A 153 13.42 2.67 -6.57
N SER A 154 13.89 3.12 -7.73
CA SER A 154 14.95 2.43 -8.48
C SER A 154 16.26 2.35 -7.70
N GLN A 155 16.66 3.42 -7.01
CA GLN A 155 17.82 3.47 -6.14
C GLN A 155 17.66 2.59 -4.89
N SER A 156 16.42 2.33 -4.49
CA SER A 156 16.08 1.45 -3.35
C SER A 156 16.02 -0.04 -3.72
N GLY A 157 16.42 -0.42 -4.95
CA GLY A 157 16.50 -1.82 -5.38
C GLY A 157 15.25 -2.34 -6.09
N PHE A 158 14.31 -1.48 -6.42
CA PHE A 158 13.10 -1.87 -7.15
C PHE A 158 13.24 -1.61 -8.65
N GLU A 159 12.60 -2.44 -9.46
CA GLU A 159 12.49 -2.28 -10.91
C GLU A 159 11.04 -1.97 -11.28
N MET A 160 10.81 -0.89 -12.01
CA MET A 160 9.47 -0.53 -12.45
C MET A 160 8.93 -1.55 -13.44
N VAL A 161 7.75 -2.09 -13.14
CA VAL A 161 7.01 -3.03 -14.00
C VAL A 161 6.00 -2.29 -14.85
N ASP A 162 5.22 -1.41 -14.23
CA ASP A 162 4.14 -0.68 -14.91
C ASP A 162 3.80 0.63 -14.20
N LYS A 163 3.23 1.57 -14.96
CA LYS A 163 2.76 2.87 -14.47
C LYS A 163 1.47 3.26 -15.20
N ILE A 164 0.44 3.62 -14.45
CA ILE A 164 -0.84 4.09 -15.01
C ILE A 164 -1.31 5.33 -14.26
N GLN A 165 -1.75 6.34 -14.99
CA GLN A 165 -2.38 7.50 -14.38
C GLN A 165 -3.79 7.11 -13.93
N LYS A 166 -4.02 7.16 -12.60
CA LYS A 166 -5.30 6.84 -11.97
C LYS A 166 -6.34 7.94 -12.22
N ASP A 167 -5.91 9.17 -12.05
CA ASP A 167 -6.72 10.38 -12.18
C ASP A 167 -5.79 11.58 -12.46
N PRO A 168 -6.30 12.83 -12.62
CA PRO A 168 -5.46 13.99 -12.90
C PRO A 168 -4.38 14.31 -11.85
N LYS A 169 -4.45 13.74 -10.65
CA LYS A 169 -3.53 14.04 -9.54
C LYS A 169 -2.65 12.85 -9.15
N ALA A 170 -3.04 11.61 -9.46
CA ALA A 170 -2.42 10.41 -8.90
C ALA A 170 -2.03 9.36 -9.94
N PHE A 171 -1.01 8.57 -9.59
CA PHE A 171 -0.56 7.40 -10.34
C PHE A 171 -0.71 6.11 -9.52
N TYR A 172 -0.91 5.01 -10.24
CA TYR A 172 -0.58 3.67 -9.80
C TYR A 172 0.79 3.30 -10.36
N LEU A 173 1.68 2.88 -9.50
CA LEU A 173 3.03 2.44 -9.84
C LEU A 173 3.21 1.02 -9.33
N LEU A 174 3.69 0.13 -10.19
CA LEU A 174 4.02 -1.24 -9.83
C LEU A 174 5.50 -1.49 -10.04
N PHE A 175 6.15 -1.96 -9.00
CA PHE A 175 7.56 -2.30 -8.98
C PHE A 175 7.75 -3.76 -8.58
N LYS A 176 8.89 -4.32 -8.98
CA LYS A 176 9.33 -5.65 -8.59
C LYS A 176 10.63 -5.55 -7.79
N LYS A 177 10.77 -6.39 -6.78
CA LYS A 177 12.02 -6.56 -6.06
C LYS A 177 13.08 -7.17 -6.99
N LYS A 178 14.26 -6.51 -7.12
CA LYS A 178 15.41 -7.02 -7.88
C LYS A 178 16.14 -8.15 -7.17
#